data_68776562ff6f5479795578ae3c94c53a
#
_entry.id   68776562ff6f5479795578ae3c94c53a
#
_cell.length_a   1.000
_cell.length_b   1.000
_cell.length_c   1.000
_cell.angle_alpha   90.00
_cell.angle_beta   90.00
_cell.angle_gamma   90.00
#
_symmetry.space_group_name_H-M   'P 1'
#
loop_
_entity.id
_entity.type
_entity.pdbx_description
1 polymer ?
#
loop_
_entity_poly.entity_id
_entity_poly.type
_entity_poly.pdbx_seq_one_letter_code
_entity_poly.pdbx_strand_id
1 'polypeptide(L)'
;LSKATAGKGNTAIGFSALGEKTTSNFNTAVGYSSLSNITTGFRNTAVGNDAGKFTSDGTTANSTGRNSIFIGDSAKASADNQTNQIVIGVGAAGNGDNSATIGDSSVTALHVGGNGAGIVLKSPNGTAYKITVDNAGAIIATAI
;
A
#
# COMPACT_ATOMS: atom_id res chain seq x y z
N LEU A 1 -1.76 2.36 20.85
CA LEU A 1 -0.55 3.12 21.28
C LEU A 1 -0.04 2.68 22.66
N SER A 2 -0.10 1.39 23.00
CA SER A 2 0.25 0.93 24.37
C SER A 2 1.75 1.03 24.70
N LYS A 3 2.62 1.21 23.72
CA LYS A 3 4.08 1.23 23.89
C LYS A 3 4.79 2.37 23.15
N ALA A 4 4.06 3.35 22.62
CA ALA A 4 4.68 4.50 21.95
C ALA A 4 5.47 5.36 22.98
N THR A 5 6.78 5.49 22.80
CA THR A 5 7.63 6.18 23.79
C THR A 5 8.01 7.60 23.42
N ALA A 6 8.00 7.97 22.13
CA ALA A 6 8.37 9.32 21.68
C ALA A 6 7.78 9.72 20.32
N GLY A 7 7.00 8.87 19.66
CA GLY A 7 6.42 9.17 18.32
C GLY A 7 5.35 10.25 18.38
N LYS A 8 5.33 11.13 17.37
CA LYS A 8 4.39 12.25 17.25
C LYS A 8 3.45 12.07 16.06
N GLY A 9 2.22 12.59 16.18
CA GLY A 9 1.25 12.62 15.07
C GLY A 9 0.76 11.26 14.61
N ASN A 10 0.77 10.24 15.47
CA ASN A 10 0.28 8.91 15.14
C ASN A 10 -1.20 8.75 15.51
N THR A 11 -1.96 8.08 14.65
CA THR A 11 -3.34 7.65 14.91
C THR A 11 -3.38 6.12 14.97
N ALA A 12 -3.89 5.56 16.06
CA ALA A 12 -4.01 4.11 16.22
C ALA A 12 -5.41 3.76 16.74
N ILE A 13 -6.14 2.98 15.98
CA ILE A 13 -7.50 2.50 16.31
C ILE A 13 -7.51 0.97 16.16
N GLY A 14 -7.66 0.26 17.25
CA GLY A 14 -7.69 -1.21 17.30
C GLY A 14 -6.71 -1.77 18.30
N PHE A 15 -6.92 -3.06 18.63
CA PHE A 15 -6.03 -3.78 19.56
C PHE A 15 -4.63 -3.90 18.94
N SER A 16 -3.59 -3.55 19.68
CA SER A 16 -2.19 -3.57 19.24
C SER A 16 -1.87 -2.77 17.95
N ALA A 17 -2.76 -1.87 17.50
CA ALA A 17 -2.42 -0.95 16.44
C ALA A 17 -1.24 -0.07 16.88
N LEU A 18 -0.17 0.02 16.07
CA LEU A 18 1.11 0.65 16.43
C LEU A 18 1.64 0.16 17.80
N GLY A 19 1.58 -1.15 18.03
CA GLY A 19 1.77 -1.76 19.36
C GLY A 19 3.21 -1.78 19.89
N GLU A 20 4.23 -1.75 19.02
CA GLU A 20 5.62 -1.80 19.43
C GLU A 20 6.13 -0.46 20.01
N LYS A 21 7.22 -0.52 20.77
CA LYS A 21 7.92 0.70 21.23
C LYS A 21 8.45 1.45 20.00
N THR A 22 7.86 2.59 19.70
CA THR A 22 8.17 3.30 18.48
C THR A 22 8.58 4.73 18.73
N THR A 23 9.61 5.17 18.02
CA THR A 23 9.90 6.58 17.77
C THR A 23 9.28 7.04 16.43
N SER A 24 8.47 6.17 15.81
CA SER A 24 7.83 6.43 14.53
C SER A 24 6.84 7.61 14.60
N ASN A 25 6.71 8.34 13.50
CA ASN A 25 5.91 9.56 13.44
C ASN A 25 4.92 9.53 12.28
N PHE A 26 3.80 10.21 12.45
CA PHE A 26 2.83 10.47 11.39
C PHE A 26 2.27 9.19 10.73
N ASN A 27 2.13 8.10 11.49
CA ASN A 27 1.50 6.88 10.98
C ASN A 27 0.02 6.84 11.36
N THR A 28 -0.81 6.31 10.48
CA THR A 28 -2.22 6.02 10.72
C THR A 28 -2.44 4.52 10.63
N ALA A 29 -2.88 3.90 11.71
CA ALA A 29 -3.15 2.47 11.81
C ALA A 29 -4.56 2.23 12.32
N VAL A 30 -5.39 1.57 11.53
CA VAL A 30 -6.76 1.22 11.87
C VAL A 30 -6.97 -0.28 11.66
N GLY A 31 -7.21 -1.00 12.74
CA GLY A 31 -7.41 -2.45 12.72
C GLY A 31 -6.58 -3.18 13.78
N TYR A 32 -6.89 -4.47 13.98
CA TYR A 32 -6.12 -5.33 14.88
C TYR A 32 -4.68 -5.44 14.37
N SER A 33 -3.70 -5.18 15.23
CA SER A 33 -2.25 -5.24 14.95
C SER A 33 -1.78 -4.50 13.67
N SER A 34 -2.58 -3.55 13.17
CA SER A 34 -2.16 -2.71 12.03
C SER A 34 -0.88 -1.94 12.39
N LEU A 35 0.14 -1.99 11.52
CA LEU A 35 1.49 -1.41 11.74
C LEU A 35 2.11 -1.76 13.10
N SER A 36 1.75 -2.89 13.70
CA SER A 36 2.20 -3.20 15.08
C SER A 36 3.71 -3.36 15.21
N ASN A 37 4.40 -3.72 14.16
CA ASN A 37 5.85 -3.94 14.13
C ASN A 37 6.67 -2.70 13.70
N ILE A 38 6.02 -1.60 13.36
CA ILE A 38 6.72 -0.36 12.99
C ILE A 38 7.45 0.19 14.21
N THR A 39 8.75 0.41 14.09
CA THR A 39 9.62 0.95 15.15
C THR A 39 10.15 2.36 14.86
N THR A 40 10.66 2.59 13.65
CA THR A 40 11.18 3.87 13.18
C THR A 40 10.57 4.35 11.87
N GLY A 41 9.75 3.52 11.22
CA GLY A 41 9.01 3.88 10.00
C GLY A 41 8.05 5.05 10.22
N PHE A 42 7.82 5.85 9.21
CA PHE A 42 7.01 7.07 9.32
C PHE A 42 6.14 7.33 8.09
N ARG A 43 5.06 8.12 8.29
CA ARG A 43 4.09 8.50 7.24
C ARG A 43 3.48 7.29 6.52
N ASN A 44 3.20 6.22 7.25
CA ASN A 44 2.48 5.08 6.71
C ASN A 44 1.00 5.17 7.07
N THR A 45 0.15 4.71 6.18
CA THR A 45 -1.27 4.53 6.42
C THR A 45 -1.62 3.06 6.24
N ALA A 46 -2.20 2.44 7.27
CA ALA A 46 -2.65 1.06 7.19
C ALA A 46 -4.06 0.90 7.75
N VAL A 47 -4.90 0.21 6.99
CA VAL A 47 -6.29 -0.06 7.34
C VAL A 47 -6.59 -1.55 7.09
N GLY A 48 -6.88 -2.28 8.14
CA GLY A 48 -7.15 -3.71 8.11
C GLY A 48 -6.45 -4.47 9.22
N ASN A 49 -6.88 -5.72 9.46
CA ASN A 49 -6.19 -6.62 10.38
C ASN A 49 -4.77 -6.91 9.83
N ASP A 50 -3.75 -6.83 10.69
CA ASP A 50 -2.33 -7.04 10.36
C ASP A 50 -1.82 -6.22 9.14
N ALA A 51 -2.55 -5.19 8.69
CA ALA A 51 -2.13 -4.36 7.56
C ALA A 51 -0.79 -3.67 7.85
N GLY A 52 0.16 -3.80 6.92
CA GLY A 52 1.50 -3.22 7.01
C GLY A 52 2.40 -3.79 8.12
N LYS A 53 1.99 -4.85 8.78
CA LYS A 53 2.73 -5.46 9.91
C LYS A 53 3.96 -6.23 9.46
N PHE A 54 3.84 -7.00 8.39
CA PHE A 54 4.87 -7.89 7.88
C PHE A 54 5.30 -7.53 6.47
N THR A 55 6.41 -8.12 6.05
CA THR A 55 6.86 -8.13 4.66
C THR A 55 6.24 -9.30 3.89
N SER A 56 6.50 -9.40 2.60
CA SER A 56 5.87 -10.35 1.67
C SER A 56 6.02 -11.83 2.08
N ASP A 57 7.05 -12.16 2.86
CA ASP A 57 7.25 -13.50 3.42
C ASP A 57 6.26 -13.85 4.56
N GLY A 58 5.50 -12.86 5.06
CA GLY A 58 4.51 -13.03 6.12
C GLY A 58 5.08 -13.19 7.52
N THR A 59 6.39 -13.12 7.71
CA THR A 59 7.08 -13.38 8.98
C THR A 59 8.04 -12.26 9.39
N THR A 60 8.75 -11.69 8.43
CA THR A 60 9.67 -10.57 8.70
C THR A 60 8.88 -9.30 9.02
N ALA A 61 9.23 -8.64 10.11
CA ALA A 61 8.59 -7.39 10.52
C ALA A 61 8.85 -6.27 9.52
N ASN A 62 7.80 -5.51 9.17
CA ASN A 62 7.96 -4.21 8.50
C ASN A 62 8.21 -3.16 9.59
N SER A 63 9.47 -2.92 9.94
CA SER A 63 9.85 -2.07 11.08
C SER A 63 10.23 -0.66 10.69
N THR A 64 10.77 -0.46 9.50
CA THR A 64 11.37 0.80 9.06
C THR A 64 10.75 1.37 7.79
N GLY A 65 9.76 0.68 7.21
CA GLY A 65 9.02 1.12 6.02
C GLY A 65 8.40 2.51 6.18
N ARG A 66 8.31 3.29 5.10
CA ARG A 66 7.89 4.70 5.16
C ARG A 66 7.11 5.15 3.93
N ASN A 67 6.32 6.21 4.11
CA ASN A 67 5.53 6.85 3.04
C ASN A 67 4.62 5.87 2.28
N SER A 68 4.13 4.81 2.93
CA SER A 68 3.44 3.70 2.26
C SER A 68 1.99 3.57 2.72
N ILE A 69 1.16 2.99 1.86
CA ILE A 69 -0.26 2.74 2.10
C ILE A 69 -0.52 1.24 2.02
N PHE A 70 -1.13 0.69 3.08
CA PHE A 70 -1.53 -0.72 3.17
C PHE A 70 -3.01 -0.80 3.52
N ILE A 71 -3.85 -1.25 2.59
CA ILE A 71 -5.31 -1.37 2.80
C ILE A 71 -5.75 -2.80 2.49
N GLY A 72 -6.30 -3.45 3.48
CA GLY A 72 -6.77 -4.84 3.41
C GLY A 72 -6.20 -5.68 4.54
N ASP A 73 -6.90 -6.77 4.87
CA ASP A 73 -6.39 -7.78 5.80
C ASP A 73 -5.05 -8.31 5.29
N SER A 74 -4.04 -8.31 6.15
CA SER A 74 -2.71 -8.82 5.84
C SER A 74 -2.05 -8.24 4.58
N ALA A 75 -2.41 -7.01 4.18
CA ALA A 75 -1.66 -6.29 3.14
C ALA A 75 -0.22 -6.03 3.63
N LYS A 76 0.79 -6.37 2.82
CA LYS A 76 2.19 -6.49 3.24
C LYS A 76 3.13 -5.61 2.43
N ALA A 77 4.22 -5.14 3.05
CA ALA A 77 5.35 -4.55 2.32
C ALA A 77 6.09 -5.62 1.50
N SER A 78 6.81 -5.27 0.44
CA SER A 78 7.67 -6.23 -0.29
C SER A 78 8.84 -6.70 0.57
N ALA A 79 9.47 -5.79 1.30
CA ALA A 79 10.54 -6.03 2.27
C ALA A 79 10.52 -4.95 3.35
N ASP A 80 11.34 -5.08 4.39
CA ASP A 80 11.57 -3.99 5.34
C ASP A 80 12.34 -2.83 4.68
N ASN A 81 12.29 -1.64 5.26
CA ASN A 81 12.96 -0.42 4.76
C ASN A 81 12.48 0.06 3.37
N GLN A 82 11.36 -0.41 2.88
CA GLN A 82 10.79 0.05 1.61
C GLN A 82 10.08 1.39 1.75
N THR A 83 9.99 2.12 0.64
CA THR A 83 9.35 3.44 0.61
C THR A 83 8.34 3.58 -0.54
N ASN A 84 7.31 4.40 -0.30
CA ASN A 84 6.34 4.79 -1.33
C ASN A 84 5.67 3.59 -2.03
N GLN A 85 5.20 2.63 -1.22
CA GLN A 85 4.39 1.52 -1.71
C GLN A 85 2.90 1.82 -1.51
N ILE A 86 2.08 1.54 -2.49
CA ILE A 86 0.62 1.48 -2.38
C ILE A 86 0.22 0.02 -2.54
N VAL A 87 -0.32 -0.58 -1.48
CA VAL A 87 -0.70 -1.99 -1.45
C VAL A 87 -2.16 -2.09 -1.01
N ILE A 88 -3.02 -2.52 -1.90
CA ILE A 88 -4.48 -2.58 -1.67
C ILE A 88 -4.98 -3.99 -2.00
N GLY A 89 -5.59 -4.65 -1.04
CA GLY A 89 -6.20 -5.98 -1.19
C GLY A 89 -5.86 -6.90 -0.04
N VAL A 90 -6.72 -7.89 0.19
CA VAL A 90 -6.49 -8.95 1.18
C VAL A 90 -5.27 -9.77 0.75
N GLY A 91 -4.29 -9.94 1.64
CA GLY A 91 -3.07 -10.69 1.35
C GLY A 91 -2.12 -10.05 0.33
N ALA A 92 -2.48 -8.92 -0.26
CA ALA A 92 -1.65 -8.25 -1.26
C ALA A 92 -0.25 -7.95 -0.72
N ALA A 93 0.77 -8.10 -1.56
CA ALA A 93 2.16 -7.83 -1.23
C ALA A 93 2.74 -6.76 -2.16
N GLY A 94 3.46 -5.80 -1.60
CA GLY A 94 4.16 -4.78 -2.36
C GLY A 94 5.19 -5.35 -3.33
N ASN A 95 5.60 -4.56 -4.31
CA ASN A 95 6.53 -4.97 -5.36
C ASN A 95 7.75 -4.01 -5.45
N GLY A 96 8.33 -3.68 -4.31
CA GLY A 96 9.47 -2.77 -4.21
C GLY A 96 9.09 -1.30 -4.05
N ASP A 97 10.10 -0.46 -3.94
CA ASP A 97 9.94 0.98 -3.80
C ASP A 97 9.20 1.62 -4.99
N ASN A 98 8.43 2.67 -4.71
CA ASN A 98 7.74 3.46 -5.72
C ASN A 98 6.77 2.63 -6.58
N SER A 99 6.10 1.65 -5.98
CA SER A 99 5.17 0.75 -6.68
C SER A 99 3.75 0.82 -6.13
N ALA A 100 2.79 0.49 -6.99
CA ALA A 100 1.40 0.27 -6.59
C ALA A 100 0.99 -1.16 -6.95
N THR A 101 0.48 -1.89 -5.95
CA THR A 101 -0.05 -3.25 -6.10
C THR A 101 -1.52 -3.26 -5.68
N ILE A 102 -2.38 -3.75 -6.54
CA ILE A 102 -3.82 -3.92 -6.26
C ILE A 102 -4.17 -5.40 -6.37
N GLY A 103 -4.50 -6.00 -5.24
CA GLY A 103 -4.81 -7.43 -5.13
C GLY A 103 -3.58 -8.34 -4.97
N ASP A 104 -3.85 -9.60 -4.76
CA ASP A 104 -2.89 -10.70 -4.73
C ASP A 104 -2.99 -11.57 -5.99
N SER A 105 -2.39 -12.74 -5.99
CA SER A 105 -2.40 -13.67 -7.14
C SER A 105 -3.79 -14.22 -7.48
N SER A 106 -4.80 -14.03 -6.63
CA SER A 106 -6.18 -14.45 -6.88
C SER A 106 -7.01 -13.40 -7.62
N VAL A 107 -6.53 -12.17 -7.70
CA VAL A 107 -7.19 -11.10 -8.47
C VAL A 107 -6.91 -11.28 -9.95
N THR A 108 -7.92 -11.69 -10.70
CA THR A 108 -7.80 -12.01 -12.13
C THR A 108 -8.14 -10.85 -13.05
N ALA A 109 -8.76 -9.78 -12.54
CA ALA A 109 -9.13 -8.63 -13.35
C ALA A 109 -9.16 -7.33 -12.53
N LEU A 110 -8.66 -6.26 -13.11
CA LEU A 110 -8.87 -4.89 -12.65
C LEU A 110 -9.88 -4.21 -13.58
N HIS A 111 -11.09 -3.94 -13.08
CA HIS A 111 -12.11 -3.25 -13.84
C HIS A 111 -11.92 -1.73 -13.76
N VAL A 112 -11.61 -1.10 -14.89
CA VAL A 112 -11.62 0.35 -15.06
C VAL A 112 -12.92 0.71 -15.77
N GLY A 113 -13.95 1.04 -14.99
CA GLY A 113 -15.31 1.24 -15.47
C GLY A 113 -15.56 2.63 -16.04
N GLY A 114 -16.64 2.75 -16.85
CA GLY A 114 -17.14 3.99 -17.45
C GLY A 114 -16.96 4.04 -18.97
N ASN A 115 -17.93 4.68 -19.65
CA ASN A 115 -17.84 4.87 -21.10
C ASN A 115 -16.62 5.74 -21.43
N GLY A 116 -15.72 5.22 -22.27
CA GLY A 116 -14.46 5.86 -22.59
C GLY A 116 -13.41 5.87 -21.46
N ALA A 117 -13.61 5.09 -20.38
CA ALA A 117 -12.58 4.90 -19.35
C ALA A 117 -11.32 4.25 -19.92
N GLY A 118 -10.18 4.52 -19.31
CA GLY A 118 -8.90 3.94 -19.73
C GLY A 118 -7.81 4.22 -18.71
N ILE A 119 -6.67 3.58 -18.90
CA ILE A 119 -5.46 3.80 -18.08
C ILE A 119 -4.61 4.87 -18.78
N VAL A 120 -4.24 5.92 -18.06
CA VAL A 120 -3.34 6.96 -18.58
C VAL A 120 -1.92 6.67 -18.17
N LEU A 121 -1.04 6.51 -19.13
CA LEU A 121 0.40 6.34 -18.93
C LEU A 121 1.14 7.54 -19.51
N LYS A 122 2.24 7.95 -18.85
CA LYS A 122 3.12 8.99 -19.40
C LYS A 122 4.41 8.37 -19.91
N SER A 123 4.78 8.77 -21.12
CA SER A 123 6.11 8.46 -21.68
C SER A 123 7.22 9.29 -21.00
N PRO A 124 8.50 8.92 -21.14
CA PRO A 124 9.62 9.65 -20.55
C PRO A 124 9.70 11.12 -20.93
N ASN A 125 9.20 11.51 -22.10
CA ASN A 125 9.14 12.92 -22.54
C ASN A 125 7.92 13.69 -21.97
N GLY A 126 7.13 13.04 -21.09
CA GLY A 126 5.97 13.65 -20.45
C GLY A 126 4.66 13.58 -21.22
N THR A 127 4.66 13.09 -22.47
CA THR A 127 3.41 12.92 -23.22
C THR A 127 2.51 11.88 -22.54
N ALA A 128 1.27 12.24 -22.31
CA ALA A 128 0.28 11.33 -21.74
C ALA A 128 -0.42 10.52 -22.84
N TYR A 129 -0.58 9.23 -22.61
CA TYR A 129 -1.31 8.31 -23.48
C TYR A 129 -2.41 7.64 -22.69
N LYS A 130 -3.62 7.64 -23.23
CA LYS A 130 -4.75 6.89 -22.70
C LYS A 130 -4.86 5.56 -23.42
N ILE A 131 -4.83 4.47 -22.65
CA ILE A 131 -5.06 3.10 -23.16
C ILE A 131 -6.53 2.77 -22.96
N THR A 132 -7.22 2.47 -24.04
CA THR A 132 -8.63 2.06 -24.07
C THR A 132 -8.81 0.80 -24.90
N VAL A 133 -10.00 0.22 -24.86
CA VAL A 133 -10.42 -0.87 -25.75
C VAL A 133 -11.58 -0.33 -26.62
N ASP A 134 -11.52 -0.52 -27.92
CA ASP A 134 -12.59 -0.15 -28.83
C ASP A 134 -13.75 -1.17 -28.85
N ASN A 135 -14.79 -0.87 -29.61
CA ASN A 135 -15.96 -1.75 -29.74
C ASN A 135 -15.64 -3.11 -30.42
N ALA A 136 -14.51 -3.23 -31.10
CA ALA A 136 -14.02 -4.47 -31.70
C ALA A 136 -13.10 -5.27 -30.79
N GLY A 137 -12.79 -4.74 -29.57
CA GLY A 137 -11.90 -5.37 -28.61
C GLY A 137 -10.41 -5.05 -28.83
N ALA A 138 -10.07 -4.13 -29.71
CA ALA A 138 -8.68 -3.73 -29.94
C ALA A 138 -8.18 -2.75 -28.85
N ILE A 139 -6.94 -2.92 -28.42
CA ILE A 139 -6.26 -1.99 -27.50
C ILE A 139 -5.78 -0.77 -28.30
N ILE A 140 -6.21 0.41 -27.89
CA ILE A 140 -5.84 1.68 -28.50
C ILE A 140 -5.07 2.54 -27.51
N ALA A 141 -3.93 3.09 -27.92
CA ALA A 141 -3.20 4.12 -27.21
C ALA A 141 -3.35 5.46 -27.94
N THR A 142 -4.00 6.42 -27.30
CA THR A 142 -4.23 7.76 -27.85
C THR A 142 -3.49 8.81 -27.02
N ALA A 143 -2.70 9.68 -27.67
CA ALA A 143 -2.11 10.84 -27.02
C ALA A 143 -3.21 11.83 -26.57
N ILE A 144 -3.08 12.40 -25.36
CA ILE A 144 -4.01 13.34 -24.75
C ILE A 144 -3.31 14.55 -24.17
#